data_abb6c38416c7a3c455682c7c40c9ca79
#
_entry.id   abb6c38416c7a3c455682c7c40c9ca79
#
_cell.length_a   1.000
_cell.length_b   1.000
_cell.length_c   1.000
_cell.angle_alpha   90.00
_cell.angle_beta   90.00
_cell.angle_gamma   90.00
#
_symmetry.space_group_name_H-M   'P 1'
#
loop_
_entity.id
_entity.type
_entity.pdbx_description
1 polymer ?
#
loop_
_entity_poly.entity_id
_entity_poly.type
_entity_poly.pdbx_seq_one_letter_code
_entity_poly.pdbx_strand_id
1 'polypeptide(L)'
;MVNEEGLAVDADGNAIQAWEEVTDEEGNTSTQMGEITGEAVPCKTFSGVRLLGDYSFSVTIKAEELPYFYELTLASVGPMPYSVIAPGVEITDDGNGATLSDEFTTDLIRETLVDETNGYRYKPAVTCGAYSFESYDANSSTAVIVRNEKFKGIYDGTKPSIDKIIVKLVEEATQVDELEAGTVDLIPQISGGDRINAGLDLVDKGLAAYSNYPRFGYGKIAFACNFGPTQFPAVRQAVAWLLDRDEFARQYTGGYGVVVDSNYGASQWEYQENKDALESNLTHYTLNVDKAKEILIADGWTLNENGEDFVEGTDTLRYKKVGNELMPLTIQWASTGNSVADLISTMLLPEAEKVGMQIVATNMDFNVLISHYYQQVDPKVYHMFNMGTGFADVSAFWYYYDPQFNGLYNTNFIDDEELLKLATELKTTDPEDTAGWSEKWVQFQERWNYLMPDIPLYSDDYHDFYNAKIENYESSPQWRWESAIIRASIKGAQ
;
A
#
# COMPACT_ATOMS: atom_id res chain seq x y z
N MET A 1 -11.13 -24.68 -15.20
CA MET A 1 -12.07 -23.79 -15.95
C MET A 1 -13.05 -23.21 -14.95
N VAL A 2 -13.56 -22.04 -15.23
CA VAL A 2 -14.64 -21.43 -14.45
C VAL A 2 -15.84 -21.16 -15.38
N ASN A 3 -17.05 -21.14 -14.82
CA ASN A 3 -18.26 -20.76 -15.54
C ASN A 3 -18.39 -19.22 -15.66
N GLU A 4 -19.53 -18.74 -16.19
CA GLU A 4 -19.81 -17.31 -16.34
C GLU A 4 -19.86 -16.56 -14.99
N GLU A 5 -20.09 -17.26 -13.89
CA GLU A 5 -20.11 -16.72 -12.52
C GLU A 5 -18.73 -16.77 -11.84
N GLY A 6 -17.67 -17.21 -12.53
CA GLY A 6 -16.33 -17.34 -12.00
C GLY A 6 -16.09 -18.61 -11.15
N LEU A 7 -17.06 -19.51 -11.04
CA LEU A 7 -16.98 -20.72 -10.23
C LEU A 7 -16.25 -21.85 -10.96
N ALA A 8 -15.43 -22.62 -10.26
CA ALA A 8 -14.74 -23.79 -10.80
C ALA A 8 -15.73 -24.83 -11.37
N VAL A 9 -15.39 -25.41 -12.53
CA VAL A 9 -16.21 -26.43 -13.19
C VAL A 9 -15.42 -27.72 -13.43
N ASP A 10 -16.16 -28.86 -13.48
CA ASP A 10 -15.64 -30.17 -13.86
C ASP A 10 -15.42 -30.32 -15.38
N ALA A 11 -15.03 -31.51 -15.83
CA ALA A 11 -14.79 -31.80 -17.25
C ALA A 11 -16.05 -31.70 -18.12
N ASP A 12 -17.21 -31.83 -17.52
CA ASP A 12 -18.52 -31.75 -18.22
C ASP A 12 -19.11 -30.34 -18.19
N GLY A 13 -18.41 -29.39 -17.55
CA GLY A 13 -18.81 -27.99 -17.42
C GLY A 13 -19.77 -27.71 -16.27
N ASN A 14 -19.98 -28.68 -15.38
CA ASN A 14 -20.82 -28.46 -14.20
C ASN A 14 -20.03 -27.74 -13.13
N ALA A 15 -20.66 -26.79 -12.42
CA ALA A 15 -20.03 -26.09 -11.31
C ALA A 15 -19.71 -27.07 -10.17
N ILE A 16 -18.45 -27.12 -9.77
CA ILE A 16 -17.94 -27.87 -8.62
C ILE A 16 -17.53 -26.95 -7.48
N GLN A 17 -17.89 -25.72 -7.57
CA GLN A 17 -17.78 -24.66 -6.57
C GLN A 17 -19.11 -23.89 -6.58
N ALA A 18 -19.50 -23.37 -5.45
CA ALA A 18 -20.72 -22.57 -5.35
C ALA A 18 -20.44 -21.29 -4.54
N TRP A 19 -21.24 -20.28 -4.76
CA TRP A 19 -21.32 -19.18 -3.83
C TRP A 19 -22.06 -19.64 -2.58
N GLU A 20 -21.44 -19.52 -1.40
CA GLU A 20 -21.97 -19.94 -0.13
C GLU A 20 -22.34 -18.72 0.71
N GLU A 21 -23.54 -18.72 1.28
CA GLU A 21 -23.89 -17.79 2.33
C GLU A 21 -23.28 -18.28 3.64
N VAL A 22 -22.33 -17.55 4.17
CA VAL A 22 -21.72 -17.81 5.47
C VAL A 22 -22.25 -16.79 6.46
N THR A 23 -22.91 -17.28 7.49
CA THR A 23 -23.36 -16.45 8.58
C THR A 23 -22.35 -16.58 9.71
N ASP A 24 -21.79 -15.47 10.15
CA ASP A 24 -20.88 -15.44 11.29
C ASP A 24 -21.62 -15.68 12.62
N GLU A 25 -20.86 -15.81 13.70
CA GLU A 25 -21.43 -16.03 15.05
C GLU A 25 -22.28 -14.84 15.52
N GLU A 26 -22.17 -13.70 14.88
CA GLU A 26 -22.91 -12.46 15.18
C GLU A 26 -24.21 -12.33 14.37
N GLY A 27 -24.44 -13.28 13.44
CA GLY A 27 -25.64 -13.33 12.61
C GLY A 27 -25.57 -12.51 11.33
N ASN A 28 -24.39 -11.99 10.94
CA ASN A 28 -24.18 -11.32 9.66
C ASN A 28 -23.98 -12.36 8.57
N THR A 29 -24.68 -12.22 7.47
CA THR A 29 -24.56 -13.12 6.34
C THR A 29 -23.72 -12.45 5.25
N SER A 30 -22.66 -13.13 4.80
CA SER A 30 -21.85 -12.75 3.66
C SER A 30 -21.83 -13.86 2.63
N THR A 31 -21.68 -13.50 1.36
CA THR A 31 -21.52 -14.46 0.28
C THR A 31 -20.04 -14.60 -0.04
N GLN A 32 -19.52 -15.82 -0.01
CA GLN A 32 -18.12 -16.12 -0.36
C GLN A 32 -18.07 -17.32 -1.30
N MET A 33 -16.95 -17.45 -2.05
CA MET A 33 -16.71 -18.67 -2.82
C MET A 33 -16.48 -19.85 -1.88
N GLY A 34 -17.31 -20.87 -1.98
CA GLY A 34 -17.18 -22.14 -1.25
C GLY A 34 -15.97 -22.96 -1.71
N GLU A 35 -15.74 -24.07 -1.02
CA GLU A 35 -14.67 -25.00 -1.38
C GLU A 35 -14.94 -25.66 -2.75
N ILE A 36 -13.85 -25.99 -3.48
CA ILE A 36 -13.92 -26.79 -4.69
C ILE A 36 -14.20 -28.24 -4.29
N THR A 37 -15.38 -28.76 -4.65
CA THR A 37 -15.87 -30.08 -4.23
C THR A 37 -15.54 -31.22 -5.18
N GLY A 38 -14.75 -30.98 -6.25
CA GLY A 38 -14.39 -31.96 -7.26
C GLY A 38 -13.05 -31.70 -7.93
N GLU A 39 -12.70 -32.49 -8.95
CA GLU A 39 -11.54 -32.23 -9.78
C GLU A 39 -11.84 -31.08 -10.77
N ALA A 40 -11.32 -29.90 -10.44
CA ALA A 40 -11.37 -28.75 -11.35
C ALA A 40 -10.55 -29.06 -12.61
N VAL A 41 -11.11 -28.82 -13.79
CA VAL A 41 -10.34 -28.89 -15.03
C VAL A 41 -9.43 -27.68 -15.11
N PRO A 42 -8.11 -27.85 -15.09
CA PRO A 42 -7.20 -26.73 -15.22
C PRO A 42 -7.42 -26.06 -16.58
N CYS A 43 -7.55 -24.73 -16.58
CA CYS A 43 -7.57 -23.97 -17.82
C CYS A 43 -6.13 -23.89 -18.34
N LYS A 44 -5.83 -24.65 -19.40
CA LYS A 44 -4.51 -24.69 -20.02
C LYS A 44 -4.37 -23.67 -21.15
N THR A 45 -5.50 -23.23 -21.74
CA THR A 45 -5.52 -22.35 -22.89
C THR A 45 -6.01 -20.97 -22.51
N PHE A 46 -5.20 -19.97 -22.79
CA PHE A 46 -5.49 -18.56 -22.58
C PHE A 46 -6.02 -17.95 -23.88
N SER A 47 -7.34 -17.99 -24.09
CA SER A 47 -7.95 -17.52 -25.34
C SER A 47 -7.69 -16.05 -25.65
N GLY A 48 -7.45 -15.24 -24.63
CA GLY A 48 -7.07 -13.83 -24.76
C GLY A 48 -5.59 -13.59 -25.11
N VAL A 49 -4.75 -14.63 -25.15
CA VAL A 49 -3.34 -14.51 -25.50
C VAL A 49 -3.03 -15.33 -26.74
N ARG A 50 -2.44 -14.73 -27.76
CA ARG A 50 -2.11 -15.37 -29.02
C ARG A 50 -0.63 -15.24 -29.33
N LEU A 51 0.02 -16.32 -29.72
CA LEU A 51 1.38 -16.32 -30.22
C LEU A 51 1.35 -16.09 -31.75
N LEU A 52 1.87 -14.95 -32.18
CA LEU A 52 1.89 -14.56 -33.61
C LEU A 52 3.20 -14.87 -34.30
N GLY A 53 4.25 -15.16 -33.52
CA GLY A 53 5.59 -15.49 -34.01
C GLY A 53 6.61 -15.48 -32.86
N ASP A 54 7.87 -15.74 -33.15
CA ASP A 54 8.95 -15.88 -32.16
C ASP A 54 9.12 -14.68 -31.23
N TYR A 55 8.73 -13.49 -31.69
CA TYR A 55 8.88 -12.21 -30.96
C TYR A 55 7.58 -11.38 -30.98
N SER A 56 6.45 -12.01 -31.29
CA SER A 56 5.18 -11.31 -31.42
C SER A 56 4.08 -12.11 -30.76
N PHE A 57 3.31 -11.44 -29.92
CA PHE A 57 2.09 -11.97 -29.33
C PHE A 57 1.01 -10.88 -29.29
N SER A 58 -0.24 -11.25 -29.12
CA SER A 58 -1.32 -10.32 -28.85
C SER A 58 -2.03 -10.68 -27.55
N VAL A 59 -2.58 -9.66 -26.91
CA VAL A 59 -3.47 -9.77 -25.76
C VAL A 59 -4.82 -9.20 -26.17
N THR A 60 -5.88 -9.93 -25.93
CA THR A 60 -7.26 -9.49 -26.17
C THR A 60 -7.91 -9.21 -24.82
N ILE A 61 -8.43 -8.01 -24.67
CA ILE A 61 -9.13 -7.57 -23.46
C ILE A 61 -10.61 -7.91 -23.66
N LYS A 62 -11.27 -8.41 -22.62
CA LYS A 62 -12.70 -8.67 -22.65
C LYS A 62 -13.47 -7.35 -22.80
N ALA A 63 -14.53 -7.36 -23.63
CA ALA A 63 -15.34 -6.17 -23.86
C ALA A 63 -16.02 -5.63 -22.59
N GLU A 64 -16.31 -6.51 -21.62
CA GLU A 64 -16.89 -6.16 -20.31
C GLU A 64 -15.95 -5.38 -19.39
N GLU A 65 -14.62 -5.44 -19.65
CA GLU A 65 -13.64 -4.66 -18.92
C GLU A 65 -13.44 -3.24 -19.46
N LEU A 66 -14.15 -2.90 -20.55
CA LEU A 66 -14.09 -1.58 -21.19
C LEU A 66 -15.45 -0.87 -21.10
N PRO A 67 -15.48 0.46 -21.00
CA PRO A 67 -14.30 1.33 -20.92
C PRO A 67 -13.54 1.16 -19.60
N TYR A 68 -12.24 1.43 -19.61
CA TYR A 68 -11.41 1.52 -18.43
C TYR A 68 -10.51 2.73 -18.58
N PHE A 69 -10.59 3.68 -17.67
CA PHE A 69 -9.84 4.95 -17.76
C PHE A 69 -8.34 4.76 -17.99
N TYR A 70 -7.76 3.78 -17.32
CA TYR A 70 -6.35 3.39 -17.48
C TYR A 70 -6.17 2.16 -18.37
N GLU A 71 -6.88 2.06 -19.48
CA GLU A 71 -6.92 0.88 -20.34
C GLU A 71 -5.56 0.35 -20.80
N LEU A 72 -4.56 1.25 -20.95
CA LEU A 72 -3.21 0.86 -21.35
C LEU A 72 -2.53 -0.09 -20.35
N THR A 73 -2.94 -0.09 -19.07
CA THR A 73 -2.39 -1.02 -18.07
C THR A 73 -2.79 -2.46 -18.33
N LEU A 74 -3.93 -2.69 -18.98
CA LEU A 74 -4.38 -4.02 -19.36
C LEU A 74 -3.46 -4.67 -20.41
N ALA A 75 -2.72 -3.87 -21.16
CA ALA A 75 -1.74 -4.31 -22.14
C ALA A 75 -0.28 -4.31 -21.59
N SER A 76 -0.08 -3.94 -20.32
CA SER A 76 1.25 -3.91 -19.71
C SER A 76 1.70 -5.32 -19.32
N VAL A 77 2.76 -5.82 -19.94
CA VAL A 77 3.28 -7.18 -19.72
C VAL A 77 4.75 -7.10 -19.33
N GLY A 78 5.07 -7.55 -18.11
CA GLY A 78 6.44 -7.66 -17.63
C GLY A 78 7.11 -8.96 -18.12
N PRO A 79 8.35 -8.91 -18.67
CA PRO A 79 9.06 -10.11 -19.09
C PRO A 79 9.48 -10.96 -17.88
N MET A 80 9.28 -12.28 -17.98
CA MET A 80 9.72 -13.26 -17.00
C MET A 80 10.70 -14.26 -17.64
N PRO A 81 11.76 -14.72 -16.92
CA PRO A 81 12.74 -15.66 -17.46
C PRO A 81 12.14 -17.07 -17.52
N TYR A 82 11.32 -17.31 -18.50
CA TYR A 82 10.55 -18.53 -18.72
C TYR A 82 11.38 -19.81 -18.58
N SER A 83 12.56 -19.87 -19.20
CA SER A 83 13.43 -21.05 -19.16
C SER A 83 13.92 -21.45 -17.76
N VAL A 84 13.84 -20.52 -16.80
CA VAL A 84 14.25 -20.75 -15.41
C VAL A 84 13.03 -21.01 -14.52
N ILE A 85 11.94 -20.30 -14.74
CA ILE A 85 10.72 -20.39 -13.93
C ILE A 85 9.88 -21.60 -14.33
N ALA A 86 9.83 -21.92 -15.62
CA ALA A 86 9.04 -23.02 -16.15
C ALA A 86 9.88 -23.92 -17.09
N PRO A 87 10.99 -24.53 -16.60
CA PRO A 87 11.85 -25.36 -17.43
C PRO A 87 11.09 -26.59 -17.95
N GLY A 88 11.21 -26.85 -19.25
CA GLY A 88 10.55 -27.97 -19.90
C GLY A 88 9.09 -27.78 -20.28
N VAL A 89 8.48 -26.67 -19.85
CA VAL A 89 7.12 -26.33 -20.29
C VAL A 89 7.16 -25.81 -21.73
N GLU A 90 6.28 -26.30 -22.57
CA GLU A 90 6.09 -25.80 -23.93
C GLU A 90 4.87 -24.85 -23.99
N ILE A 91 5.01 -23.77 -24.74
CA ILE A 91 3.91 -22.85 -25.03
C ILE A 91 3.56 -22.99 -26.52
N THR A 92 2.33 -23.36 -26.80
CA THR A 92 1.84 -23.55 -28.16
C THR A 92 0.59 -22.68 -28.40
N ASP A 93 0.24 -22.46 -29.65
CA ASP A 93 -1.02 -21.80 -30.05
C ASP A 93 -1.60 -22.52 -31.26
N ASP A 94 -2.76 -23.11 -31.08
CA ASP A 94 -3.47 -23.87 -32.12
C ASP A 94 -4.51 -23.04 -32.91
N GLY A 95 -4.56 -21.74 -32.64
CA GLY A 95 -5.55 -20.82 -33.20
C GLY A 95 -6.66 -20.43 -32.22
N ASN A 96 -6.75 -21.09 -31.06
CA ASN A 96 -7.76 -20.80 -30.04
C ASN A 96 -7.18 -20.02 -28.84
N GLY A 97 -5.85 -20.00 -28.70
CA GLY A 97 -5.16 -19.28 -27.63
C GLY A 97 -3.81 -19.91 -27.30
N ALA A 98 -3.00 -19.21 -26.51
CA ALA A 98 -1.76 -19.75 -26.00
C ALA A 98 -2.05 -20.85 -24.95
N THR A 99 -1.41 -22.00 -25.10
CA THR A 99 -1.60 -23.18 -24.25
C THR A 99 -0.26 -23.57 -23.63
N LEU A 100 -0.26 -23.81 -22.31
CA LEU A 100 0.86 -24.37 -21.58
C LEU A 100 0.79 -25.90 -21.58
N SER A 101 1.92 -26.57 -21.74
CA SER A 101 1.98 -28.03 -21.67
C SER A 101 1.74 -28.57 -20.24
N ASP A 102 1.54 -29.88 -20.11
CA ASP A 102 1.19 -30.54 -18.85
C ASP A 102 2.30 -30.44 -17.78
N GLU A 103 3.51 -30.12 -18.20
CA GLU A 103 4.65 -29.90 -17.30
C GLU A 103 4.48 -28.62 -16.45
N PHE A 104 3.59 -27.68 -16.84
CA PHE A 104 3.29 -26.53 -16.03
C PHE A 104 2.40 -26.92 -14.86
N THR A 105 3.00 -27.11 -13.70
CA THR A 105 2.32 -27.56 -12.48
C THR A 105 2.57 -26.60 -11.32
N THR A 106 1.71 -26.63 -10.32
CA THR A 106 1.90 -25.87 -9.07
C THR A 106 3.21 -26.28 -8.36
N ASP A 107 3.55 -27.56 -8.39
CA ASP A 107 4.79 -28.05 -7.77
C ASP A 107 6.03 -27.55 -8.50
N LEU A 108 6.01 -27.50 -9.83
CA LEU A 108 7.09 -26.90 -10.61
C LEU A 108 7.29 -25.42 -10.20
N ILE A 109 6.23 -24.63 -10.16
CA ILE A 109 6.32 -23.20 -9.79
C ILE A 109 6.74 -23.03 -8.32
N ARG A 110 6.28 -23.91 -7.42
CA ARG A 110 6.75 -23.89 -6.03
C ARG A 110 8.25 -24.11 -5.94
N GLU A 111 8.77 -25.10 -6.65
CA GLU A 111 10.20 -25.44 -6.65
C GLU A 111 11.06 -24.36 -7.34
N THR A 112 10.64 -23.90 -8.52
CA THR A 112 11.49 -23.02 -9.36
C THR A 112 11.37 -21.55 -9.03
N LEU A 113 10.22 -21.10 -8.51
CA LEU A 113 9.96 -19.67 -8.23
C LEU A 113 9.97 -19.36 -6.74
N VAL A 114 9.32 -20.18 -5.90
CA VAL A 114 8.96 -19.81 -4.53
C VAL A 114 9.83 -20.49 -3.47
N ASP A 115 10.57 -21.56 -3.81
CA ASP A 115 11.47 -22.22 -2.86
C ASP A 115 12.48 -21.24 -2.27
N GLU A 116 12.55 -21.16 -0.93
CA GLU A 116 13.39 -20.19 -0.22
C GLU A 116 14.90 -20.40 -0.44
N THR A 117 15.30 -21.59 -0.82
CA THR A 117 16.71 -21.94 -1.02
C THR A 117 17.18 -21.71 -2.46
N ASN A 118 16.37 -22.08 -3.45
CA ASN A 118 16.79 -22.14 -4.85
C ASN A 118 15.82 -21.43 -5.81
N GLY A 119 14.62 -21.05 -5.35
CA GLY A 119 13.62 -20.40 -6.17
C GLY A 119 14.10 -19.07 -6.75
N TYR A 120 13.65 -18.76 -7.96
CA TYR A 120 14.04 -17.55 -8.67
C TYR A 120 13.75 -16.26 -7.90
N ARG A 121 12.71 -16.25 -7.05
CA ARG A 121 12.38 -15.13 -6.18
C ARG A 121 13.51 -14.78 -5.20
N TYR A 122 14.24 -15.78 -4.75
CA TYR A 122 15.34 -15.62 -3.79
C TYR A 122 16.72 -15.62 -4.45
N LYS A 123 16.83 -16.30 -5.60
CA LYS A 123 18.08 -16.41 -6.39
C LYS A 123 17.81 -16.11 -7.87
N PRO A 124 17.59 -14.85 -8.25
CA PRO A 124 17.31 -14.47 -9.62
C PRO A 124 18.56 -14.61 -10.51
N ALA A 125 18.76 -15.82 -11.04
CA ALA A 125 19.94 -16.18 -11.82
C ALA A 125 19.99 -15.57 -13.23
N VAL A 126 18.83 -15.21 -13.79
CA VAL A 126 18.71 -14.61 -15.14
C VAL A 126 17.95 -13.31 -15.01
N THR A 127 18.60 -12.20 -15.34
CA THR A 127 18.02 -10.86 -15.27
C THR A 127 18.29 -10.08 -16.55
N CYS A 128 17.38 -9.20 -16.92
CA CYS A 128 17.55 -8.27 -18.03
C CYS A 128 17.84 -6.84 -17.58
N GLY A 129 17.83 -6.57 -16.27
CA GLY A 129 18.10 -5.26 -15.69
C GLY A 129 19.56 -4.83 -15.75
N ALA A 130 19.83 -3.62 -15.27
CA ALA A 130 21.15 -3.00 -15.25
C ALA A 130 22.15 -3.73 -14.34
N TYR A 131 21.63 -4.39 -13.31
CA TYR A 131 22.42 -5.17 -12.34
C TYR A 131 21.87 -6.59 -12.23
N SER A 132 22.75 -7.51 -11.87
CA SER A 132 22.45 -8.91 -11.60
C SER A 132 22.74 -9.23 -10.14
N PHE A 133 21.95 -10.11 -9.56
CA PHE A 133 22.14 -10.61 -8.19
C PHE A 133 23.42 -11.42 -8.09
N GLU A 134 24.26 -11.13 -7.10
CA GLU A 134 25.48 -11.91 -6.78
C GLU A 134 25.27 -12.77 -5.53
N SER A 135 24.83 -12.14 -4.41
CA SER A 135 24.65 -12.87 -3.15
C SER A 135 23.73 -12.13 -2.18
N TYR A 136 23.20 -12.86 -1.21
CA TYR A 136 22.52 -12.34 -0.02
C TYR A 136 22.99 -13.08 1.22
N ASP A 137 23.36 -12.33 2.26
CA ASP A 137 23.67 -12.85 3.59
C ASP A 137 22.57 -12.43 4.57
N ALA A 138 21.78 -13.42 5.00
CA ALA A 138 20.68 -13.20 5.92
C ALA A 138 21.12 -12.77 7.32
N ASN A 139 22.35 -13.14 7.77
CA ASN A 139 22.85 -12.78 9.10
C ASN A 139 23.19 -11.28 9.20
N SER A 140 23.66 -10.69 8.11
CA SER A 140 24.00 -9.26 8.04
C SER A 140 22.95 -8.45 7.28
N SER A 141 21.87 -9.07 6.80
CA SER A 141 20.85 -8.44 5.94
C SER A 141 21.49 -7.67 4.78
N THR A 142 22.50 -8.29 4.13
CA THR A 142 23.30 -7.63 3.10
C THR A 142 23.13 -8.35 1.75
N ALA A 143 22.70 -7.60 0.73
CA ALA A 143 22.65 -8.08 -0.65
C ALA A 143 23.78 -7.46 -1.48
N VAL A 144 24.31 -8.22 -2.42
CA VAL A 144 25.29 -7.76 -3.40
C VAL A 144 24.73 -7.93 -4.80
N ILE A 145 24.74 -6.85 -5.57
CA ILE A 145 24.39 -6.84 -6.98
C ILE A 145 25.56 -6.30 -7.81
N VAL A 146 25.76 -6.85 -9.00
CA VAL A 146 26.88 -6.51 -9.87
C VAL A 146 26.35 -6.06 -11.24
N ARG A 147 27.12 -5.18 -11.90
CA ARG A 147 26.76 -4.69 -13.22
C ARG A 147 26.52 -5.83 -14.20
N ASN A 148 25.39 -5.76 -14.90
CA ASN A 148 25.05 -6.70 -15.95
C ASN A 148 25.69 -6.28 -17.28
N GLU A 149 26.78 -6.92 -17.67
CA GLU A 149 27.51 -6.59 -18.92
C GLU A 149 26.67 -6.81 -20.19
N LYS A 150 25.57 -7.59 -20.10
CA LYS A 150 24.65 -7.83 -21.21
C LYS A 150 23.54 -6.78 -21.32
N PHE A 151 23.41 -5.90 -20.31
CA PHE A 151 22.41 -4.85 -20.32
C PHE A 151 22.63 -3.90 -21.51
N LYS A 152 21.56 -3.65 -22.27
CA LYS A 152 21.65 -2.84 -23.50
C LYS A 152 21.59 -1.33 -23.26
N GLY A 153 21.23 -0.92 -22.05
CA GLY A 153 20.97 0.46 -21.66
C GLY A 153 19.49 0.70 -21.42
N ILE A 154 19.18 1.79 -20.74
CA ILE A 154 17.82 2.32 -20.61
C ILE A 154 17.35 2.92 -21.94
N TYR A 155 16.17 3.56 -21.96
CA TYR A 155 15.54 4.09 -23.20
C TYR A 155 16.43 5.01 -24.06
N ASP A 156 17.40 5.69 -23.47
CA ASP A 156 18.36 6.57 -24.16
C ASP A 156 19.71 5.88 -24.43
N GLY A 157 19.84 4.60 -24.10
CA GLY A 157 21.06 3.81 -24.26
C GLY A 157 22.06 3.93 -23.12
N THR A 158 21.77 4.69 -22.05
CA THR A 158 22.66 4.83 -20.89
C THR A 158 22.82 3.50 -20.17
N LYS A 159 24.05 3.16 -19.81
CA LYS A 159 24.44 1.97 -19.05
C LYS A 159 25.05 2.35 -17.71
N PRO A 160 24.93 1.51 -16.68
CA PRO A 160 25.54 1.79 -15.38
C PRO A 160 27.06 1.81 -15.48
N SER A 161 27.68 2.75 -14.78
CA SER A 161 29.13 2.87 -14.66
C SER A 161 29.67 2.24 -13.36
N ILE A 162 28.82 2.08 -12.35
CA ILE A 162 29.18 1.49 -11.05
C ILE A 162 29.18 -0.02 -11.19
N ASP A 163 30.29 -0.69 -10.86
CA ASP A 163 30.45 -2.12 -11.06
C ASP A 163 29.68 -2.98 -10.07
N LYS A 164 29.58 -2.50 -8.82
CA LYS A 164 29.01 -3.26 -7.71
C LYS A 164 28.24 -2.35 -6.75
N ILE A 165 27.07 -2.80 -6.32
CA ILE A 165 26.26 -2.15 -5.31
C ILE A 165 26.06 -3.15 -4.16
N ILE A 166 26.33 -2.68 -2.93
CA ILE A 166 26.08 -3.42 -1.71
C ILE A 166 24.91 -2.76 -1.02
N VAL A 167 23.80 -3.49 -0.90
CA VAL A 167 22.59 -3.04 -0.21
C VAL A 167 22.59 -3.67 1.17
N LYS A 168 22.58 -2.85 2.22
CA LYS A 168 22.55 -3.32 3.61
C LYS A 168 21.43 -2.64 4.40
N LEU A 169 20.95 -3.31 5.43
CA LEU A 169 20.07 -2.70 6.41
C LEU A 169 20.86 -1.66 7.23
N VAL A 170 20.27 -0.49 7.40
CA VAL A 170 20.80 0.61 8.22
C VAL A 170 19.69 1.07 9.17
N GLU A 171 20.04 1.22 10.44
CA GLU A 171 19.10 1.69 11.45
C GLU A 171 18.76 3.18 11.25
N GLU A 172 17.49 3.51 11.39
CA GLU A 172 16.95 4.85 11.20
C GLU A 172 17.71 5.91 12.02
N ALA A 173 18.09 5.57 13.26
CA ALA A 173 18.74 6.49 14.17
C ALA A 173 20.20 6.82 13.81
N THR A 174 20.89 5.97 13.04
CA THR A 174 22.32 6.07 12.74
C THR A 174 22.64 6.31 11.26
N GLN A 175 21.63 6.29 10.39
CA GLN A 175 21.84 6.30 8.94
C GLN A 175 22.65 7.52 8.44
N VAL A 176 22.40 8.72 8.98
CA VAL A 176 23.12 9.94 8.57
C VAL A 176 24.56 9.91 9.08
N ASP A 177 24.81 9.40 10.30
CA ASP A 177 26.16 9.22 10.85
C ASP A 177 26.96 8.21 10.04
N GLU A 178 26.30 7.15 9.52
CA GLU A 178 26.95 6.17 8.64
C GLU A 178 27.35 6.77 7.29
N LEU A 179 26.54 7.68 6.74
CA LEU A 179 26.90 8.44 5.55
C LEU A 179 28.09 9.38 5.82
N GLU A 180 28.11 10.10 6.96
CA GLU A 180 29.23 10.96 7.36
C GLU A 180 30.51 10.15 7.54
N ALA A 181 30.43 8.98 8.16
CA ALA A 181 31.55 8.07 8.34
C ALA A 181 32.01 7.37 7.04
N GLY A 182 31.22 7.43 5.97
CA GLY A 182 31.52 6.78 4.70
C GLY A 182 31.38 5.25 4.75
N THR A 183 30.59 4.72 5.69
CA THR A 183 30.23 3.28 5.75
C THR A 183 29.04 2.94 4.85
N VAL A 184 28.30 3.95 4.42
CA VAL A 184 27.33 3.94 3.31
C VAL A 184 27.59 5.11 2.38
N ASP A 185 27.28 4.96 1.10
CA ASP A 185 27.48 5.99 0.10
C ASP A 185 26.16 6.63 -0.38
N LEU A 186 25.04 5.98 -0.14
CA LEU A 186 23.70 6.45 -0.52
C LEU A 186 22.67 5.98 0.49
N ILE A 187 21.82 6.87 0.95
CA ILE A 187 20.65 6.58 1.78
C ILE A 187 19.44 7.17 1.06
N PRO A 188 18.59 6.33 0.44
CA PRO A 188 17.42 6.79 -0.26
C PRO A 188 16.25 7.03 0.69
N GLN A 189 15.34 7.91 0.29
CA GLN A 189 14.02 8.10 0.89
C GLN A 189 14.04 8.47 2.39
N ILE A 190 15.04 9.25 2.80
CA ILE A 190 15.02 9.83 4.14
C ILE A 190 13.79 10.74 4.25
N SER A 191 13.02 10.50 5.30
CA SER A 191 11.90 11.32 5.76
C SER A 191 12.11 11.69 7.23
N GLY A 192 11.36 12.68 7.71
CA GLY A 192 11.53 13.21 9.07
C GLY A 192 12.53 14.36 9.14
N GLY A 193 12.03 15.50 9.65
CA GLY A 193 12.73 16.79 9.57
C GLY A 193 14.13 16.79 10.20
N ASP A 194 14.31 16.16 11.35
CA ASP A 194 15.60 16.11 12.04
C ASP A 194 16.67 15.41 11.20
N ARG A 195 16.30 14.30 10.57
CA ARG A 195 17.22 13.53 9.71
C ARG A 195 17.51 14.24 8.40
N ILE A 196 16.50 14.89 7.81
CA ILE A 196 16.69 15.73 6.61
C ILE A 196 17.65 16.87 6.94
N ASN A 197 17.46 17.57 8.06
CA ASN A 197 18.34 18.65 8.48
C ASN A 197 19.77 18.14 8.74
N ALA A 198 19.92 16.99 9.41
CA ALA A 198 21.24 16.39 9.60
C ALA A 198 21.92 16.02 8.28
N GLY A 199 21.17 15.52 7.30
CA GLY A 199 21.68 15.26 5.93
C GLY A 199 22.10 16.55 5.22
N LEU A 200 21.29 17.62 5.31
CA LEU A 200 21.60 18.93 4.73
C LEU A 200 22.86 19.56 5.38
N ASP A 201 23.07 19.33 6.67
CA ASP A 201 24.32 19.75 7.34
C ASP A 201 25.57 19.08 6.74
N LEU A 202 25.43 17.81 6.28
CA LEU A 202 26.52 17.14 5.54
C LEU A 202 26.73 17.74 4.14
N VAL A 203 25.66 18.18 3.50
CA VAL A 203 25.74 18.88 2.20
C VAL A 203 26.47 20.21 2.38
N ASP A 204 26.13 20.99 3.41
CA ASP A 204 26.80 22.27 3.71
C ASP A 204 28.29 22.10 4.03
N LYS A 205 28.66 20.98 4.66
CA LYS A 205 30.06 20.59 4.87
C LYS A 205 30.77 20.09 3.61
N GLY A 206 30.04 19.88 2.50
CA GLY A 206 30.59 19.33 1.24
C GLY A 206 30.91 17.83 1.30
N LEU A 207 30.36 17.10 2.27
CA LEU A 207 30.55 15.67 2.46
C LEU A 207 29.49 14.85 1.70
N ALA A 208 28.31 15.41 1.53
CA ALA A 208 27.21 14.79 0.81
C ALA A 208 26.63 15.72 -0.28
N ALA A 209 25.81 15.14 -1.13
CA ALA A 209 24.85 15.82 -2.01
C ALA A 209 23.47 15.18 -1.79
N TYR A 210 22.42 15.76 -2.35
CA TYR A 210 21.07 15.21 -2.24
C TYR A 210 20.26 15.41 -3.51
N SER A 211 19.23 14.58 -3.66
CA SER A 211 18.11 14.74 -4.56
C SER A 211 16.83 14.55 -3.77
N ASN A 212 15.80 15.34 -4.01
CA ASN A 212 14.53 15.20 -3.31
C ASN A 212 13.35 15.20 -4.27
N TYR A 213 12.27 14.58 -3.85
CA TYR A 213 11.02 14.51 -4.60
C TYR A 213 9.84 14.29 -3.67
N PRO A 214 8.64 14.83 -4.01
CA PRO A 214 7.44 14.61 -3.23
C PRO A 214 7.00 13.15 -3.30
N ARG A 215 6.55 12.63 -2.17
CA ARG A 215 6.08 11.26 -2.03
C ARG A 215 4.76 11.05 -2.77
N PHE A 216 4.65 9.94 -3.49
CA PHE A 216 3.39 9.40 -3.99
C PHE A 216 2.65 8.64 -2.89
N GLY A 217 2.15 9.35 -1.89
CA GLY A 217 1.48 8.72 -0.76
C GLY A 217 1.53 9.56 0.50
N TYR A 218 1.20 8.94 1.63
CA TYR A 218 1.18 9.59 2.94
C TYR A 218 1.43 8.60 4.07
N GLY A 219 1.92 9.11 5.20
CA GLY A 219 1.88 8.41 6.48
C GLY A 219 0.50 8.50 7.08
N LYS A 220 0.00 7.42 7.71
CA LYS A 220 -1.39 7.32 8.15
C LYS A 220 -1.59 6.59 9.46
N ILE A 221 -2.71 6.88 10.09
CA ILE A 221 -3.39 5.96 11.01
C ILE A 221 -4.42 5.20 10.18
N ALA A 222 -4.33 3.88 10.12
CA ALA A 222 -5.31 3.02 9.46
C ALA A 222 -6.25 2.38 10.46
N PHE A 223 -7.49 2.13 10.07
CA PHE A 223 -8.50 1.49 10.90
C PHE A 223 -8.98 0.17 10.32
N ALA A 224 -9.29 -0.80 11.20
CA ALA A 224 -10.18 -1.91 10.88
C ALA A 224 -11.62 -1.37 10.95
N CYS A 225 -12.32 -1.34 9.81
CA CYS A 225 -13.65 -0.72 9.72
C CYS A 225 -14.81 -1.71 9.94
N ASN A 226 -14.51 -2.99 10.21
CA ASN A 226 -15.50 -4.06 10.27
C ASN A 226 -15.79 -4.58 11.68
N PHE A 227 -15.03 -4.18 12.69
CA PHE A 227 -15.28 -4.63 14.08
C PHE A 227 -14.82 -3.62 15.13
N GLY A 228 -15.25 -3.83 16.37
CA GLY A 228 -14.92 -2.96 17.50
C GLY A 228 -15.42 -1.51 17.33
N PRO A 229 -14.91 -0.56 18.12
CA PRO A 229 -15.39 0.83 18.05
C PRO A 229 -15.13 1.49 16.69
N THR A 230 -14.08 1.08 15.99
CA THR A 230 -13.68 1.69 14.71
C THR A 230 -14.56 1.27 13.52
N GLN A 231 -15.49 0.34 13.69
CA GLN A 231 -16.52 0.07 12.69
C GLN A 231 -17.42 1.29 12.44
N PHE A 232 -17.56 2.18 13.44
CA PHE A 232 -18.38 3.39 13.34
C PHE A 232 -17.57 4.55 12.75
N PRO A 233 -18.00 5.16 11.62
CA PRO A 233 -17.33 6.33 11.06
C PRO A 233 -17.16 7.48 12.06
N ALA A 234 -18.15 7.68 12.95
CA ALA A 234 -18.10 8.71 13.99
C ALA A 234 -16.90 8.55 14.94
N VAL A 235 -16.50 7.32 15.27
CA VAL A 235 -15.32 7.05 16.10
C VAL A 235 -14.04 7.42 15.34
N ARG A 236 -13.93 7.04 14.08
CA ARG A 236 -12.76 7.36 13.23
C ARG A 236 -12.62 8.87 13.03
N GLN A 237 -13.74 9.56 12.75
CA GLN A 237 -13.80 11.02 12.66
C GLN A 237 -13.44 11.68 14.01
N ALA A 238 -13.91 11.13 15.13
CA ALA A 238 -13.55 11.65 16.45
C ALA A 238 -12.06 11.55 16.69
N VAL A 239 -11.41 10.42 16.36
CA VAL A 239 -9.94 10.30 16.43
C VAL A 239 -9.25 11.36 15.57
N ALA A 240 -9.75 11.63 14.34
CA ALA A 240 -9.21 12.67 13.47
C ALA A 240 -9.35 14.09 14.08
N TRP A 241 -10.48 14.39 14.75
CA TRP A 241 -10.69 15.65 15.46
C TRP A 241 -9.88 15.78 16.78
N LEU A 242 -9.26 14.71 17.26
CA LEU A 242 -8.44 14.71 18.48
C LEU A 242 -6.94 14.86 18.18
N LEU A 243 -6.57 14.98 16.91
CA LEU A 243 -5.18 15.13 16.50
C LEU A 243 -4.97 16.45 15.73
N ASP A 244 -4.03 17.27 16.20
CA ASP A 244 -3.53 18.42 15.46
C ASP A 244 -2.59 17.92 14.35
N ARG A 245 -3.17 17.63 13.17
CA ARG A 245 -2.42 17.05 12.05
C ARG A 245 -1.44 18.04 11.41
N ASP A 246 -1.76 19.34 11.45
CA ASP A 246 -0.85 20.38 10.94
C ASP A 246 0.40 20.47 11.80
N GLU A 247 0.23 20.48 13.12
CA GLU A 247 1.36 20.45 14.05
C GLU A 247 2.10 19.11 14.01
N PHE A 248 1.38 18.00 13.85
CA PHE A 248 2.00 16.69 13.65
C PHE A 248 2.90 16.67 12.41
N ALA A 249 2.37 17.08 11.25
CA ALA A 249 3.12 17.15 10.02
C ALA A 249 4.33 18.07 10.14
N ARG A 250 4.14 19.26 10.73
CA ARG A 250 5.22 20.22 10.97
C ARG A 250 6.33 19.66 11.86
N GLN A 251 5.99 18.96 12.95
CA GLN A 251 6.97 18.36 13.85
C GLN A 251 7.71 17.21 13.20
N TYR A 252 6.96 16.28 12.56
CA TYR A 252 7.55 15.10 11.98
C TYR A 252 8.38 15.40 10.73
N THR A 253 7.85 16.19 9.81
CA THR A 253 8.53 16.47 8.53
C THR A 253 9.53 17.63 8.61
N GLY A 254 9.52 18.43 9.69
CA GLY A 254 10.37 19.61 9.79
C GLY A 254 10.04 20.70 8.76
N GLY A 255 8.86 20.66 8.16
CA GLY A 255 8.43 21.55 7.08
C GLY A 255 8.66 21.00 5.66
N TYR A 256 9.18 19.78 5.54
CA TYR A 256 9.36 19.08 4.27
C TYR A 256 8.19 18.15 3.95
N GLY A 257 6.97 18.64 4.16
CA GLY A 257 5.75 17.89 3.91
C GLY A 257 4.50 18.71 4.21
N VAL A 258 3.37 18.18 3.79
CA VAL A 258 2.05 18.80 3.94
C VAL A 258 1.04 17.78 4.47
N VAL A 259 -0.04 18.28 5.09
CA VAL A 259 -1.21 17.45 5.39
C VAL A 259 -2.01 17.23 4.10
N VAL A 260 -2.55 16.02 3.94
CA VAL A 260 -3.55 15.71 2.92
C VAL A 260 -4.83 15.25 3.62
N ASP A 261 -5.99 15.59 3.06
CA ASP A 261 -7.26 15.42 3.74
C ASP A 261 -8.05 14.18 3.31
N SER A 262 -7.54 13.46 2.30
CA SER A 262 -8.20 12.26 1.80
C SER A 262 -7.18 11.30 1.16
N ASN A 263 -7.65 10.40 0.31
CA ASN A 263 -6.87 9.31 -0.28
C ASN A 263 -6.06 9.76 -1.50
N TYR A 264 -5.08 10.63 -1.28
CA TYR A 264 -4.16 11.10 -2.33
C TYR A 264 -2.81 11.54 -1.74
N GLY A 265 -1.78 11.51 -2.56
CA GLY A 265 -0.49 12.14 -2.26
C GLY A 265 -0.39 13.52 -2.92
N ALA A 266 0.35 14.43 -2.30
CA ALA A 266 0.47 15.81 -2.78
C ALA A 266 1.09 15.95 -4.19
N SER A 267 1.81 14.92 -4.66
CA SER A 267 2.46 14.92 -5.99
C SER A 267 1.59 14.34 -7.11
N GLN A 268 0.41 13.80 -6.80
CA GLN A 268 -0.46 13.20 -7.82
C GLN A 268 -1.09 14.26 -8.71
N TRP A 269 -1.19 13.97 -10.02
CA TRP A 269 -1.76 14.89 -11.01
C TRP A 269 -3.24 15.17 -10.69
N GLU A 270 -3.97 14.18 -10.22
CA GLU A 270 -5.37 14.27 -9.82
C GLU A 270 -5.57 15.31 -8.72
N TYR A 271 -4.69 15.34 -7.74
CA TYR A 271 -4.70 16.36 -6.69
C TYR A 271 -4.34 17.73 -7.25
N GLN A 272 -3.29 17.83 -8.07
CA GLN A 272 -2.84 19.12 -8.61
C GLN A 272 -3.90 19.80 -9.48
N GLU A 273 -4.66 19.04 -10.26
CA GLU A 273 -5.73 19.58 -11.10
C GLU A 273 -7.00 19.91 -10.33
N ASN A 274 -7.28 19.23 -9.22
CA ASN A 274 -8.52 19.36 -8.46
C ASN A 274 -8.36 20.02 -7.08
N LYS A 275 -7.21 20.62 -6.82
CA LYS A 275 -6.85 21.17 -5.51
C LYS A 275 -7.90 22.11 -4.94
N ASP A 276 -8.35 23.10 -5.71
CA ASP A 276 -9.33 24.10 -5.26
C ASP A 276 -10.68 23.48 -4.88
N ALA A 277 -11.10 22.43 -5.62
CA ALA A 277 -12.33 21.71 -5.32
C ALA A 277 -12.19 20.88 -4.03
N LEU A 278 -11.07 20.22 -3.83
CA LEU A 278 -10.80 19.44 -2.61
C LEU A 278 -10.71 20.34 -1.38
N GLU A 279 -9.97 21.47 -1.46
CA GLU A 279 -9.85 22.43 -0.36
C GLU A 279 -11.22 23.04 0.03
N SER A 280 -12.16 23.13 -0.92
CA SER A 280 -13.50 23.66 -0.67
C SER A 280 -14.47 22.63 -0.10
N ASN A 281 -14.32 21.35 -0.48
CA ASN A 281 -15.32 20.30 -0.25
C ASN A 281 -14.94 19.36 0.89
N LEU A 282 -13.64 19.12 1.12
CA LEU A 282 -13.19 18.19 2.14
C LEU A 282 -13.23 18.83 3.54
N THR A 283 -13.55 18.03 4.52
CA THR A 283 -13.35 18.40 5.92
C THR A 283 -11.87 18.32 6.26
N HIS A 284 -11.29 19.46 6.62
CA HIS A 284 -9.96 19.49 7.21
C HIS A 284 -10.07 19.19 8.71
N TYR A 285 -9.75 17.97 9.09
CA TYR A 285 -9.78 17.53 10.48
C TYR A 285 -8.51 18.03 11.19
N THR A 286 -8.68 18.82 12.22
CA THR A 286 -7.63 19.30 13.11
C THR A 286 -8.15 19.31 14.56
N LEU A 287 -7.28 19.54 15.55
CA LEU A 287 -7.64 19.40 16.96
C LEU A 287 -8.88 20.23 17.35
N ASN A 288 -9.96 19.52 17.65
CA ASN A 288 -11.21 20.07 18.16
C ASN A 288 -11.94 19.05 19.07
N VAL A 289 -11.60 19.08 20.35
CA VAL A 289 -12.14 18.14 21.36
C VAL A 289 -13.67 18.23 21.46
N ASP A 290 -14.23 19.42 21.34
CA ASP A 290 -15.69 19.62 21.45
C ASP A 290 -16.39 18.98 20.24
N LYS A 291 -15.82 19.08 19.05
CA LYS A 291 -16.36 18.44 17.85
C LYS A 291 -16.29 16.93 17.91
N ALA A 292 -15.17 16.39 18.41
CA ALA A 292 -15.03 14.94 18.65
C ALA A 292 -16.08 14.43 19.63
N LYS A 293 -16.31 15.16 20.72
CA LYS A 293 -17.35 14.83 21.71
C LYS A 293 -18.76 14.89 21.11
N GLU A 294 -19.07 15.96 20.35
CA GLU A 294 -20.37 16.13 19.68
C GLU A 294 -20.70 14.92 18.78
N ILE A 295 -19.74 14.51 17.94
CA ILE A 295 -19.92 13.39 17.01
C ILE A 295 -20.12 12.06 17.75
N LEU A 296 -19.33 11.80 18.77
CA LEU A 296 -19.48 10.59 19.60
C LEU A 296 -20.84 10.53 20.28
N ILE A 297 -21.30 11.63 20.86
CA ILE A 297 -22.61 11.69 21.51
C ILE A 297 -23.73 11.47 20.48
N ALA A 298 -23.64 12.13 19.32
CA ALA A 298 -24.64 11.98 18.26
C ALA A 298 -24.72 10.55 17.72
N ASP A 299 -23.61 9.81 17.73
CA ASP A 299 -23.54 8.40 17.32
C ASP A 299 -23.94 7.43 18.47
N GLY A 300 -24.28 7.94 19.66
CA GLY A 300 -24.81 7.14 20.77
C GLY A 300 -23.77 6.62 21.76
N TRP A 301 -22.54 7.15 21.76
CA TRP A 301 -21.53 6.89 22.80
C TRP A 301 -21.83 7.73 24.06
N THR A 302 -22.92 7.40 24.72
CA THR A 302 -23.50 8.21 25.82
C THR A 302 -23.58 7.49 27.14
N LEU A 303 -23.17 6.20 27.22
CA LEU A 303 -23.33 5.39 28.41
C LEU A 303 -21.98 5.21 29.15
N ASN A 304 -22.07 4.80 30.41
CA ASN A 304 -20.95 4.33 31.22
C ASN A 304 -20.93 2.77 31.29
N GLU A 305 -19.99 2.21 32.02
CA GLU A 305 -19.82 0.75 32.18
C GLU A 305 -21.03 -0.01 32.72
N ASN A 306 -21.93 0.69 33.41
CA ASN A 306 -23.16 0.12 33.97
C ASN A 306 -24.36 0.26 33.03
N GLY A 307 -24.19 0.89 31.86
CA GLY A 307 -25.26 1.19 30.92
C GLY A 307 -26.14 2.37 31.34
N GLU A 308 -25.66 3.21 32.24
CA GLU A 308 -26.27 4.46 32.67
C GLU A 308 -25.68 5.62 31.87
N ASP A 309 -26.29 6.82 31.93
CA ASP A 309 -25.80 7.99 31.24
C ASP A 309 -24.38 8.34 31.72
N PHE A 310 -23.49 8.61 30.77
CA PHE A 310 -22.11 9.02 31.05
C PHE A 310 -22.06 10.38 31.72
N VAL A 311 -21.40 10.45 32.88
CA VAL A 311 -21.26 11.67 33.70
C VAL A 311 -19.85 12.23 33.59
N GLU A 312 -19.69 13.38 32.94
CA GLU A 312 -18.38 14.04 32.80
C GLU A 312 -17.75 14.36 34.18
N GLY A 313 -16.45 14.11 34.26
CA GLY A 313 -15.67 14.29 35.49
C GLY A 313 -15.84 13.18 36.54
N THR A 314 -16.71 12.22 36.28
CA THR A 314 -16.92 11.02 37.14
C THR A 314 -16.54 9.76 36.37
N ASP A 315 -17.15 9.58 35.21
CA ASP A 315 -16.87 8.43 34.34
C ASP A 315 -15.66 8.74 33.45
N THR A 316 -14.84 7.74 33.17
CA THR A 316 -13.60 7.87 32.38
C THR A 316 -13.71 7.26 30.99
N LEU A 317 -14.66 6.36 30.77
CA LEU A 317 -14.81 5.62 29.51
C LEU A 317 -16.26 5.62 29.06
N ARG A 318 -16.48 5.97 27.80
CA ARG A 318 -17.81 5.92 27.17
C ARG A 318 -18.10 4.54 26.63
N TYR A 319 -19.38 4.22 26.63
CA TYR A 319 -19.94 2.99 26.06
C TYR A 319 -21.09 3.33 25.13
N LYS A 320 -21.30 2.43 24.17
CA LYS A 320 -22.44 2.42 23.25
C LYS A 320 -23.13 1.06 23.34
N LYS A 321 -24.46 1.05 23.31
CA LYS A 321 -25.22 -0.20 23.23
C LYS A 321 -25.27 -0.63 21.75
N VAL A 322 -24.73 -1.82 21.48
CA VAL A 322 -24.74 -2.46 20.15
C VAL A 322 -25.44 -3.80 20.31
N GLY A 323 -26.63 -3.93 19.72
CA GLY A 323 -27.51 -5.07 20.01
C GLY A 323 -27.85 -5.16 21.50
N ASN A 324 -27.44 -6.24 22.14
CA ASN A 324 -27.66 -6.47 23.57
C ASN A 324 -26.42 -6.19 24.44
N GLU A 325 -25.31 -5.82 23.86
CA GLU A 325 -24.03 -5.63 24.54
C GLU A 325 -23.67 -4.16 24.72
N LEU A 326 -22.88 -3.87 25.74
CA LEU A 326 -22.25 -2.58 25.95
C LEU A 326 -20.83 -2.62 25.39
N MET A 327 -20.62 -1.92 24.29
CA MET A 327 -19.31 -1.78 23.66
C MET A 327 -18.53 -0.62 24.31
N PRO A 328 -17.34 -0.86 24.89
CA PRO A 328 -16.49 0.20 25.41
C PRO A 328 -15.83 0.99 24.26
N LEU A 329 -15.67 2.30 24.41
CA LEU A 329 -14.91 3.14 23.49
C LEU A 329 -13.40 2.96 23.72
N THR A 330 -12.93 1.72 23.57
CA THR A 330 -11.52 1.35 23.72
C THR A 330 -10.96 0.89 22.40
N ILE A 331 -9.99 1.63 21.88
CA ILE A 331 -9.30 1.32 20.62
C ILE A 331 -7.98 0.62 20.93
N GLN A 332 -7.81 -0.61 20.46
CA GLN A 332 -6.55 -1.34 20.52
C GLN A 332 -5.69 -0.93 19.32
N TRP A 333 -4.48 -0.44 19.58
CA TRP A 333 -3.58 0.05 18.55
C TRP A 333 -2.32 -0.84 18.46
N ALA A 334 -2.12 -1.46 17.28
CA ALA A 334 -0.88 -2.14 16.94
C ALA A 334 0.14 -1.13 16.37
N SER A 335 1.32 -1.08 16.94
CA SER A 335 2.38 -0.14 16.61
C SER A 335 3.74 -0.84 16.44
N THR A 336 4.62 -0.25 15.65
CA THR A 336 6.03 -0.67 15.56
C THR A 336 6.95 0.06 16.53
N GLY A 337 6.45 1.05 17.27
CA GLY A 337 7.24 1.82 18.24
C GLY A 337 8.30 2.74 17.60
N ASN A 338 8.01 3.25 16.41
CA ASN A 338 8.87 4.22 15.71
C ASN A 338 8.54 5.68 16.09
N SER A 339 9.32 6.64 15.57
CA SER A 339 9.14 8.07 15.83
C SER A 339 7.75 8.61 15.52
N VAL A 340 7.08 8.08 14.48
CA VAL A 340 5.69 8.41 14.15
C VAL A 340 4.75 7.95 15.26
N ALA A 341 4.92 6.72 15.75
CA ALA A 341 4.11 6.17 16.85
C ALA A 341 4.29 6.95 18.15
N ASP A 342 5.50 7.36 18.46
CA ASP A 342 5.81 8.18 19.65
C ASP A 342 5.11 9.53 19.57
N LEU A 343 5.12 10.16 18.40
CA LEU A 343 4.46 11.44 18.19
C LEU A 343 2.93 11.30 18.25
N ILE A 344 2.34 10.25 17.63
CA ILE A 344 0.91 9.94 17.77
C ILE A 344 0.55 9.76 19.25
N SER A 345 1.34 8.98 19.99
CA SER A 345 1.09 8.74 21.41
C SER A 345 1.07 10.03 22.22
N THR A 346 2.03 10.90 21.95
CA THR A 346 2.18 12.18 22.67
C THR A 346 1.01 13.14 22.38
N MET A 347 0.56 13.22 21.12
CA MET A 347 -0.42 14.21 20.71
C MET A 347 -1.86 13.71 20.84
N LEU A 348 -2.13 12.42 20.57
CA LEU A 348 -3.48 11.89 20.49
C LEU A 348 -4.01 11.33 21.82
N LEU A 349 -3.20 10.56 22.56
CA LEU A 349 -3.71 9.81 23.72
C LEU A 349 -4.29 10.73 24.80
N PRO A 350 -3.64 11.84 25.19
CA PRO A 350 -4.18 12.76 26.19
C PRO A 350 -5.48 13.44 25.74
N GLU A 351 -5.67 13.66 24.45
CA GLU A 351 -6.88 14.28 23.89
C GLU A 351 -8.04 13.25 23.85
N ALA A 352 -7.74 11.97 23.59
CA ALA A 352 -8.74 10.89 23.60
C ALA A 352 -9.38 10.71 24.99
N GLU A 353 -8.58 10.79 26.05
CA GLU A 353 -9.09 10.69 27.43
C GLU A 353 -10.12 11.80 27.77
N LYS A 354 -9.95 13.00 27.21
CA LYS A 354 -10.88 14.14 27.46
C LYS A 354 -12.30 13.89 26.94
N VAL A 355 -12.44 12.99 25.97
CA VAL A 355 -13.76 12.64 25.40
C VAL A 355 -14.29 11.30 25.88
N GLY A 356 -13.64 10.66 26.87
CA GLY A 356 -14.00 9.34 27.37
C GLY A 356 -13.66 8.21 26.41
N MET A 357 -12.62 8.37 25.61
CA MET A 357 -12.04 7.35 24.72
C MET A 357 -10.71 6.86 25.28
N GLN A 358 -10.50 5.56 25.25
CA GLN A 358 -9.21 4.94 25.61
C GLN A 358 -8.54 4.38 24.36
N ILE A 359 -7.26 4.71 24.15
CA ILE A 359 -6.43 4.13 23.11
C ILE A 359 -5.28 3.38 23.78
N VAL A 360 -5.17 2.08 23.51
CA VAL A 360 -4.18 1.18 24.12
C VAL A 360 -3.18 0.74 23.05
N ALA A 361 -1.97 1.26 23.12
CA ALA A 361 -0.89 0.93 22.19
C ALA A 361 -0.18 -0.36 22.60
N THR A 362 0.12 -1.21 21.61
CA THR A 362 0.95 -2.41 21.76
C THR A 362 2.02 -2.40 20.68
N ASN A 363 3.28 -2.33 21.10
CA ASN A 363 4.41 -2.38 20.17
C ASN A 363 4.72 -3.83 19.79
N MET A 364 4.98 -4.05 18.50
CA MET A 364 5.30 -5.36 17.95
C MET A 364 6.16 -5.24 16.69
N ASP A 365 6.75 -6.36 16.29
CA ASP A 365 7.45 -6.48 15.01
C ASP A 365 6.52 -6.18 13.83
N PHE A 366 7.06 -5.55 12.78
CA PHE A 366 6.29 -5.18 11.59
C PHE A 366 5.61 -6.38 10.91
N ASN A 367 6.27 -7.54 10.83
CA ASN A 367 5.67 -8.74 10.24
C ASN A 367 4.47 -9.26 11.05
N VAL A 368 4.53 -9.12 12.38
CA VAL A 368 3.40 -9.46 13.26
C VAL A 368 2.27 -8.46 13.08
N LEU A 369 2.60 -7.15 13.04
CA LEU A 369 1.62 -6.09 12.80
C LEU A 369 0.87 -6.31 11.48
N ILE A 370 1.59 -6.62 10.40
CA ILE A 370 1.01 -6.88 9.07
C ILE A 370 0.01 -8.03 9.11
N SER A 371 0.30 -9.12 9.83
CA SER A 371 -0.62 -10.25 9.98
C SER A 371 -1.93 -9.84 10.68
N HIS A 372 -1.86 -8.94 11.67
CA HIS A 372 -3.05 -8.36 12.29
C HIS A 372 -3.77 -7.36 11.39
N TYR A 373 -3.03 -6.55 10.64
CA TYR A 373 -3.59 -5.58 9.70
C TYR A 373 -4.40 -6.23 8.58
N TYR A 374 -3.92 -7.35 8.06
CA TYR A 374 -4.65 -8.18 7.09
C TYR A 374 -5.67 -9.12 7.73
N GLN A 375 -5.86 -9.03 9.05
CA GLN A 375 -6.77 -9.88 9.84
C GLN A 375 -6.54 -11.39 9.63
N GLN A 376 -5.28 -11.80 9.47
CA GLN A 376 -4.87 -13.21 9.32
C GLN A 376 -4.70 -13.95 10.65
N VAL A 377 -4.89 -13.25 11.77
CA VAL A 377 -4.71 -13.78 13.13
C VAL A 377 -6.02 -13.68 13.90
N ASP A 378 -6.45 -14.76 14.51
CA ASP A 378 -7.62 -14.81 15.41
C ASP A 378 -7.21 -14.99 16.87
N PRO A 379 -7.95 -14.42 17.85
CA PRO A 379 -9.06 -13.46 17.65
C PRO A 379 -8.55 -12.12 17.10
N LYS A 380 -9.40 -11.42 16.34
CA LYS A 380 -9.13 -10.07 15.88
C LYS A 380 -9.20 -9.10 17.07
N VAL A 381 -8.12 -8.38 17.32
CA VAL A 381 -7.97 -7.55 18.54
C VAL A 381 -7.69 -6.09 18.21
N TYR A 382 -6.91 -5.83 17.16
CA TYR A 382 -6.42 -4.47 16.89
C TYR A 382 -7.32 -3.72 15.91
N HIS A 383 -7.70 -2.52 16.31
CA HIS A 383 -8.62 -1.64 15.61
C HIS A 383 -7.90 -0.53 14.82
N MET A 384 -6.66 -0.20 15.24
CA MET A 384 -5.89 0.92 14.73
C MET A 384 -4.45 0.51 14.48
N PHE A 385 -3.83 1.08 13.43
CA PHE A 385 -2.46 0.78 13.00
C PHE A 385 -1.80 2.08 12.50
N ASN A 386 -0.53 2.30 12.84
CA ASN A 386 0.25 3.35 12.17
C ASN A 386 0.99 2.75 10.97
N MET A 387 0.68 3.24 9.80
CA MET A 387 1.11 2.69 8.53
C MET A 387 1.53 3.81 7.55
N GLY A 388 2.03 3.42 6.42
CA GLY A 388 2.20 4.28 5.27
C GLY A 388 1.46 3.71 4.07
N THR A 389 1.13 4.57 3.13
CA THR A 389 0.62 4.14 1.82
C THR A 389 1.42 4.82 0.72
N GLY A 390 1.51 4.16 -0.42
CA GLY A 390 2.05 4.70 -1.65
C GLY A 390 1.10 4.40 -2.79
N PHE A 391 0.99 5.34 -3.71
CA PHE A 391 0.18 5.17 -4.91
C PHE A 391 1.09 4.76 -6.08
N ALA A 392 0.52 4.08 -7.07
CA ALA A 392 1.12 3.92 -8.38
C ALA A 392 0.66 5.06 -9.29
N ASP A 393 1.37 5.30 -10.39
CA ASP A 393 0.98 6.28 -11.41
C ASP A 393 -0.40 6.00 -12.00
N VAL A 394 -0.82 4.75 -11.88
CA VAL A 394 -2.11 4.26 -12.31
C VAL A 394 -2.81 3.62 -11.14
N SER A 395 -3.92 4.19 -10.74
CA SER A 395 -4.70 3.71 -9.61
C SER A 395 -5.93 2.95 -10.09
N ALA A 396 -6.02 1.68 -9.73
CA ALA A 396 -7.25 0.91 -9.87
C ALA A 396 -7.92 0.83 -8.50
N PHE A 397 -8.71 1.83 -8.15
CA PHE A 397 -9.21 2.02 -6.78
C PHE A 397 -10.28 1.02 -6.35
N TRP A 398 -11.09 0.51 -7.26
CA TRP A 398 -12.33 -0.20 -6.94
C TRP A 398 -12.12 -1.41 -6.03
N TYR A 399 -11.12 -2.24 -6.25
CA TYR A 399 -10.88 -3.44 -5.46
C TYR A 399 -10.36 -3.16 -4.03
N TYR A 400 -9.89 -1.95 -3.76
CA TYR A 400 -9.55 -1.54 -2.38
C TYR A 400 -10.79 -1.29 -1.52
N TYR A 401 -11.96 -1.18 -2.13
CA TYR A 401 -13.23 -0.88 -1.46
C TYR A 401 -14.30 -1.93 -1.71
N ASP A 402 -13.97 -2.99 -2.41
CA ASP A 402 -14.85 -4.12 -2.65
C ASP A 402 -14.65 -5.16 -1.53
N PRO A 403 -15.72 -5.52 -0.78
CA PRO A 403 -15.66 -6.52 0.28
C PRO A 403 -15.16 -7.90 -0.17
N GLN A 404 -15.28 -8.25 -1.47
CA GLN A 404 -14.75 -9.50 -2.00
C GLN A 404 -13.22 -9.59 -1.87
N PHE A 405 -12.53 -8.47 -1.71
CA PHE A 405 -11.08 -8.39 -1.57
C PHE A 405 -10.63 -8.07 -0.14
N ASN A 406 -11.49 -8.30 0.85
CA ASN A 406 -11.16 -8.12 2.26
C ASN A 406 -9.92 -8.95 2.65
N GLY A 407 -8.95 -8.30 3.33
CA GLY A 407 -7.70 -8.93 3.74
C GLY A 407 -6.71 -9.19 2.61
N LEU A 408 -7.02 -8.82 1.37
CA LEU A 408 -6.11 -8.88 0.21
C LEU A 408 -5.77 -7.48 -0.29
N TYR A 409 -6.76 -6.75 -0.76
CA TYR A 409 -6.64 -5.36 -1.23
C TYR A 409 -7.43 -4.40 -0.35
N ASN A 410 -8.65 -4.76 0.05
CA ASN A 410 -9.43 -4.00 1.03
C ASN A 410 -8.89 -4.29 2.44
N THR A 411 -7.82 -3.59 2.81
CA THR A 411 -7.10 -3.80 4.07
C THR A 411 -7.74 -3.09 5.26
N ASN A 412 -8.61 -2.14 5.01
CA ASN A 412 -9.43 -1.49 6.03
C ASN A 412 -10.72 -2.26 6.32
N PHE A 413 -11.06 -3.27 5.51
CA PHE A 413 -12.31 -4.01 5.60
C PHE A 413 -13.51 -3.07 5.57
N ILE A 414 -13.43 -2.01 4.79
CA ILE A 414 -14.54 -1.07 4.64
C ILE A 414 -15.59 -1.66 3.70
N ASP A 415 -16.84 -1.52 4.12
CA ASP A 415 -18.02 -1.92 3.34
C ASP A 415 -18.96 -0.72 3.23
N ASP A 416 -18.92 -0.05 2.08
CA ASP A 416 -19.75 1.12 1.79
C ASP A 416 -20.13 1.15 0.32
N GLU A 417 -21.41 0.94 0.03
CA GLU A 417 -21.95 0.82 -1.33
C GLU A 417 -21.68 2.08 -2.17
N GLU A 418 -21.76 3.26 -1.58
CA GLU A 418 -21.54 4.52 -2.30
C GLU A 418 -20.06 4.71 -2.66
N LEU A 419 -19.16 4.40 -1.74
CA LEU A 419 -17.72 4.46 -2.00
C LEU A 419 -17.29 3.48 -3.11
N LEU A 420 -17.78 2.23 -3.02
CA LEU A 420 -17.53 1.21 -4.05
C LEU A 420 -18.09 1.62 -5.41
N LYS A 421 -19.31 2.17 -5.42
CA LYS A 421 -19.93 2.69 -6.64
C LYS A 421 -19.07 3.78 -7.29
N LEU A 422 -18.65 4.78 -6.52
CA LEU A 422 -17.79 5.88 -7.01
C LEU A 422 -16.44 5.36 -7.53
N ALA A 423 -15.83 4.43 -6.81
CA ALA A 423 -14.58 3.78 -7.25
C ALA A 423 -14.76 3.00 -8.56
N THR A 424 -15.90 2.33 -8.74
CA THR A 424 -16.24 1.60 -9.96
C THR A 424 -16.52 2.57 -11.12
N GLU A 425 -17.21 3.67 -10.87
CA GLU A 425 -17.47 4.70 -11.88
C GLU A 425 -16.18 5.39 -12.34
N LEU A 426 -15.19 5.56 -11.47
CA LEU A 426 -13.84 6.00 -11.85
C LEU A 426 -13.18 4.99 -12.80
N LYS A 427 -13.22 3.69 -12.45
CA LYS A 427 -12.69 2.61 -13.31
C LYS A 427 -13.29 2.68 -14.71
N THR A 428 -14.63 2.78 -14.79
CA THR A 428 -15.38 2.64 -16.04
C THR A 428 -15.58 3.95 -16.79
N THR A 429 -14.88 5.01 -16.44
CA THR A 429 -14.90 6.27 -17.20
C THR A 429 -14.11 6.09 -18.50
N ASP A 430 -14.62 6.71 -19.57
CA ASP A 430 -13.94 6.73 -20.86
C ASP A 430 -12.55 7.42 -20.73
N PRO A 431 -11.47 6.83 -21.28
CA PRO A 431 -10.13 7.41 -21.23
C PRO A 431 -10.01 8.84 -21.78
N GLU A 432 -10.89 9.22 -22.71
CA GLU A 432 -10.92 10.56 -23.28
C GLU A 432 -11.70 11.57 -22.40
N ASP A 433 -12.49 11.10 -21.43
CA ASP A 433 -13.29 11.95 -20.52
C ASP A 433 -12.55 12.27 -19.23
N THR A 434 -11.43 12.96 -19.32
CA THR A 434 -10.64 13.38 -18.15
C THR A 434 -11.39 14.34 -17.22
N ALA A 435 -12.26 15.17 -17.76
CA ALA A 435 -13.07 16.10 -16.97
C ALA A 435 -14.14 15.37 -16.13
N GLY A 436 -14.87 14.43 -16.74
CA GLY A 436 -15.84 13.61 -16.03
C GLY A 436 -15.17 12.67 -15.02
N TRP A 437 -13.95 12.20 -15.31
CA TRP A 437 -13.15 11.43 -14.37
C TRP A 437 -12.76 12.27 -13.14
N SER A 438 -12.27 13.51 -13.35
CA SER A 438 -11.90 14.43 -12.27
C SER A 438 -13.10 14.76 -11.37
N GLU A 439 -14.29 14.99 -11.94
CA GLU A 439 -15.49 15.24 -11.15
C GLU A 439 -15.84 14.06 -10.24
N LYS A 440 -15.83 12.85 -10.78
CA LYS A 440 -16.07 11.60 -10.02
C LYS A 440 -14.99 11.37 -8.96
N TRP A 441 -13.73 11.70 -9.27
CA TRP A 441 -12.63 11.56 -8.34
C TRP A 441 -12.78 12.49 -7.14
N VAL A 442 -13.23 13.72 -7.33
CA VAL A 442 -13.55 14.64 -6.22
C VAL A 442 -14.69 14.07 -5.36
N GLN A 443 -15.77 13.57 -5.96
CA GLN A 443 -16.90 12.96 -5.22
C GLN A 443 -16.42 11.72 -4.42
N PHE A 444 -15.54 10.90 -5.00
CA PHE A 444 -14.93 9.78 -4.31
C PHE A 444 -14.11 10.25 -3.10
N GLN A 445 -13.31 11.32 -3.24
CA GLN A 445 -12.52 11.87 -2.15
C GLN A 445 -13.40 12.44 -1.02
N GLU A 446 -14.52 13.08 -1.36
CA GLU A 446 -15.50 13.57 -0.39
C GLU A 446 -16.10 12.41 0.43
N ARG A 447 -16.52 11.33 -0.23
CA ARG A 447 -17.08 10.16 0.45
C ARG A 447 -16.03 9.50 1.34
N TRP A 448 -14.82 9.32 0.85
CA TRP A 448 -13.72 8.75 1.59
C TRP A 448 -13.35 9.59 2.82
N ASN A 449 -13.27 10.92 2.68
CA ASN A 449 -13.00 11.86 3.77
C ASN A 449 -14.08 11.77 4.86
N TYR A 450 -15.34 11.59 4.49
CA TYR A 450 -16.44 11.37 5.44
C TYR A 450 -16.32 10.02 6.16
N LEU A 451 -16.02 8.94 5.44
CA LEU A 451 -15.92 7.60 6.02
C LEU A 451 -14.67 7.40 6.86
N MET A 452 -13.60 8.11 6.55
CA MET A 452 -12.34 8.11 7.26
C MET A 452 -11.76 6.70 7.52
N PRO A 453 -11.56 5.85 6.50
CA PRO A 453 -10.96 4.53 6.72
C PRO A 453 -9.51 4.63 7.19
N ASP A 454 -8.80 5.69 6.81
CA ASP A 454 -7.51 6.11 7.32
C ASP A 454 -7.55 7.58 7.74
N ILE A 455 -6.68 7.98 8.65
CA ILE A 455 -6.36 9.40 8.90
C ILE A 455 -5.02 9.67 8.23
N PRO A 456 -4.95 10.39 7.11
CA PRO A 456 -3.70 10.87 6.55
C PRO A 456 -3.03 11.84 7.54
N LEU A 457 -1.75 11.62 7.82
CA LEU A 457 -1.00 12.43 8.78
C LEU A 457 -0.09 13.45 8.08
N TYR A 458 0.59 13.01 7.04
CA TYR A 458 1.53 13.83 6.27
C TYR A 458 1.83 13.18 4.91
N SER A 459 1.97 14.00 3.89
CA SER A 459 2.61 13.65 2.63
C SER A 459 3.94 14.41 2.57
N ASP A 460 5.04 13.68 2.71
CA ASP A 460 6.38 14.23 2.89
C ASP A 460 7.19 14.23 1.59
N ASP A 461 8.26 15.03 1.57
CA ASP A 461 9.27 14.94 0.54
C ASP A 461 10.32 13.92 0.96
N TYR A 462 10.60 12.96 0.10
CA TYR A 462 11.73 12.06 0.26
C TYR A 462 13.03 12.74 -0.16
N HIS A 463 14.06 12.55 0.63
CA HIS A 463 15.40 13.03 0.35
C HIS A 463 16.35 11.84 0.22
N ASP A 464 16.99 11.71 -0.92
CA ASP A 464 18.08 10.78 -1.13
C ASP A 464 19.40 11.52 -0.86
N PHE A 465 20.09 11.19 0.24
CA PHE A 465 21.40 11.74 0.53
C PHE A 465 22.49 10.78 0.08
N TYR A 466 23.51 11.32 -0.59
CA TYR A 466 24.58 10.50 -1.12
C TYR A 466 25.94 11.20 -1.01
N ASN A 467 26.98 10.37 -0.92
CA ASN A 467 28.36 10.85 -0.83
C ASN A 467 28.70 11.81 -1.98
N ALA A 468 29.36 12.93 -1.69
CA ALA A 468 29.73 13.95 -2.68
C ALA A 468 30.65 13.45 -3.81
N LYS A 469 31.11 12.19 -3.74
CA LYS A 469 31.83 11.52 -4.84
C LYS A 469 30.89 10.95 -5.90
N ILE A 470 29.58 10.81 -5.62
CA ILE A 470 28.60 10.35 -6.59
C ILE A 470 28.14 11.55 -7.41
N GLU A 471 28.19 11.41 -8.73
CA GLU A 471 27.77 12.40 -9.72
C GLU A 471 26.63 11.85 -10.57
N ASN A 472 25.84 12.74 -11.17
CA ASN A 472 24.75 12.40 -12.09
C ASN A 472 23.63 11.52 -11.45
N TYR A 473 23.44 11.65 -10.15
CA TYR A 473 22.35 11.01 -9.44
C TYR A 473 21.17 11.99 -9.31
N GLU A 474 20.05 11.64 -9.91
CA GLU A 474 18.79 12.41 -9.85
C GLU A 474 17.63 11.44 -9.66
N SER A 475 16.89 11.59 -8.58
CA SER A 475 15.71 10.80 -8.27
C SER A 475 14.43 11.61 -8.43
N SER A 476 13.33 10.90 -8.67
CA SER A 476 11.98 11.46 -8.75
C SER A 476 10.96 10.41 -8.27
N PRO A 477 9.67 10.74 -8.12
CA PRO A 477 8.64 9.75 -7.74
C PRO A 477 8.60 8.52 -8.66
N GLN A 478 8.82 8.70 -9.98
CA GLN A 478 8.83 7.63 -10.98
C GLN A 478 10.23 7.09 -11.28
N TRP A 479 11.27 7.79 -10.85
CA TRP A 479 12.66 7.46 -11.10
C TRP A 479 13.45 7.40 -9.79
N ARG A 480 13.11 6.41 -8.96
CA ARG A 480 13.70 6.25 -7.64
C ARG A 480 15.13 5.73 -7.72
N TRP A 481 15.77 5.55 -6.59
CA TRP A 481 17.21 5.22 -6.47
C TRP A 481 17.64 4.03 -7.36
N GLU A 482 16.76 3.00 -7.50
CA GLU A 482 17.04 1.80 -8.29
C GLU A 482 17.23 2.11 -9.78
N SER A 483 16.61 3.17 -10.25
CA SER A 483 16.74 3.69 -11.62
C SER A 483 17.76 4.81 -11.69
N ALA A 484 17.78 5.71 -10.72
CA ALA A 484 18.70 6.86 -10.67
C ALA A 484 20.17 6.41 -10.63
N ILE A 485 20.46 5.31 -9.93
CA ILE A 485 21.82 4.74 -9.83
C ILE A 485 22.39 4.29 -11.19
N ILE A 486 21.56 4.05 -12.20
CA ILE A 486 22.03 3.66 -13.53
C ILE A 486 22.78 4.82 -14.22
N ARG A 487 22.35 6.06 -13.95
CA ARG A 487 23.00 7.26 -14.49
C ARG A 487 24.16 7.74 -13.62
N ALA A 488 24.18 7.31 -12.36
CA ALA A 488 25.19 7.74 -11.42
C ALA A 488 26.59 7.26 -11.79
N SER A 489 27.58 8.06 -11.42
CA SER A 489 28.99 7.74 -11.60
C SER A 489 29.80 8.14 -10.35
N ILE A 490 30.97 7.55 -10.17
CA ILE A 490 31.87 7.88 -9.09
C ILE A 490 32.97 8.79 -9.62
N LYS A 491 33.11 9.96 -9.02
CA LYS A 491 34.12 10.96 -9.39
C LYS A 491 35.52 10.41 -9.37
N GLY A 492 36.20 10.50 -10.51
CA GLY A 492 37.58 10.03 -10.65
C GLY A 492 37.74 8.50 -10.79
N ALA A 493 36.66 7.73 -10.82
CA ALA A 493 36.73 6.33 -11.27
C ALA A 493 36.91 6.29 -12.80
N GLN A 494 37.94 5.56 -13.27
CA GLN A 494 38.21 5.31 -14.68
C GLN A 494 37.65 3.96 -15.11
#